data_0c4dcc1bba711cb2528d185a010611fb
#
_entry.id   0c4dcc1bba711cb2528d185a010611fb
#
_cell.length_a   1.000
_cell.length_b   1.000
_cell.length_c   1.000
_cell.angle_alpha   90.00
_cell.angle_beta   90.00
_cell.angle_gamma   90.00
#
_symmetry.space_group_name_H-M   'P 1'
#
loop_
_entity.id
_entity.type
_entity.pdbx_description
1 polymer ?
#
loop_
_entity_poly.entity_id
_entity_poly.type
_entity_poly.pdbx_seq_one_letter_code
_entity_poly.pdbx_strand_id
1 'polypeptide(L)' 'MSLLLAQAAVNDANIHFDKLYSYRIPAELAERVFPGSMVLVPFGRGSKARMAVVLAVGEVDESDTPKGLKTLYDAAP' A
#
# COMPACT_ATOMS: atom_id res chain seq x y z
N MET A 1 -4.63 -12.27 -14.91
CA MET A 1 -3.80 -12.52 -13.71
C MET A 1 -4.21 -11.56 -12.63
N SER A 2 -4.19 -11.99 -11.40
CA SER A 2 -4.60 -11.17 -10.27
C SER A 2 -3.40 -10.50 -9.61
N LEU A 3 -3.66 -9.35 -9.01
CA LEU A 3 -2.68 -8.61 -8.22
C LEU A 3 -3.16 -8.53 -6.77
N LEU A 4 -2.22 -8.48 -5.86
CA LEU A 4 -2.55 -8.19 -4.46
C LEU A 4 -2.44 -6.69 -4.23
N LEU A 5 -3.45 -6.12 -3.59
CA LEU A 5 -3.48 -4.72 -3.20
C LEU A 5 -3.62 -4.60 -1.70
N ALA A 6 -2.93 -3.62 -1.14
CA ALA A 6 -3.11 -3.23 0.24
C ALA A 6 -3.79 -1.87 0.31
N GLN A 7 -4.78 -1.75 1.18
CA GLN A 7 -5.35 -0.45 1.53
C GLN A 7 -4.69 -0.01 2.81
N ALA A 8 -4.05 1.15 2.79
CA ALA A 8 -3.23 1.60 3.90
C ALA A 8 -3.52 3.04 4.28
N ALA A 9 -3.46 3.31 5.58
CA ALA A 9 -3.52 4.66 6.11
C ALA A 9 -2.09 5.17 6.25
N VAL A 10 -1.77 6.23 5.51
CA VAL A 10 -0.41 6.77 5.46
C VAL A 10 -0.19 7.71 6.63
N ASN A 11 0.93 7.52 7.32
CA ASN A 11 1.33 8.38 8.42
C ASN A 11 2.05 9.61 7.87
N ASP A 12 1.29 10.69 7.71
CA ASP A 12 1.82 11.98 7.28
C ASP A 12 1.25 13.05 8.22
N ALA A 13 2.12 13.88 8.77
CA ALA A 13 1.73 14.90 9.74
C ALA A 13 0.73 15.92 9.18
N ASN A 14 0.65 16.06 7.87
CA ASN A 14 -0.22 17.03 7.21
C ASN A 14 -1.52 16.41 6.71
N ILE A 15 -1.75 15.13 6.98
CA ILE A 15 -2.90 14.40 6.46
C ILE A 15 -3.62 13.70 7.61
N HIS A 16 -4.94 13.83 7.61
CA HIS A 16 -5.77 13.08 8.54
C HIS A 16 -5.87 11.61 8.09
N PHE A 17 -5.92 10.70 9.05
CA PHE A 17 -5.97 9.26 8.76
C PHE A 17 -7.32 8.76 8.28
N ASP A 18 -8.17 9.64 7.77
CA ASP A 18 -9.50 9.29 7.26
C ASP A 18 -9.48 8.82 5.81
N LYS A 19 -8.33 8.90 5.15
CA LYS A 19 -8.20 8.46 3.76
C LYS A 19 -7.31 7.24 3.65
N LEU A 20 -7.78 6.29 2.83
CA LEU A 20 -7.02 5.09 2.52
C LEU A 20 -6.46 5.21 1.12
N TYR A 21 -5.26 4.72 0.95
CA TYR A 21 -4.59 4.66 -0.34
C TYR A 21 -4.32 3.22 -0.69
N SER A 22 -4.43 2.88 -1.96
CA SER A 22 -4.19 1.54 -2.44
C SER A 22 -2.78 1.42 -3.00
N TYR A 23 -2.10 0.33 -2.67
CA TYR A 23 -0.75 0.04 -3.15
C TYR A 23 -0.67 -1.41 -3.61
N ARG A 24 0.11 -1.63 -4.66
CA ARG A 24 0.39 -2.98 -5.12
C ARG A 24 1.37 -3.64 -4.16
N ILE A 25 1.12 -4.90 -3.84
CA ILE A 25 1.99 -5.69 -2.98
C ILE A 25 2.91 -6.53 -3.86
N PRO A 26 4.25 -6.30 -3.81
CA PRO A 26 5.17 -7.17 -4.53
C PRO A 26 5.10 -8.59 -4.00
N ALA A 27 5.29 -9.57 -4.86
CA ALA A 27 5.20 -10.97 -4.48
C ALA A 27 6.16 -11.33 -3.33
N GLU A 28 7.36 -10.73 -3.32
CA GLU A 28 8.35 -10.99 -2.28
C GLU A 28 7.96 -10.45 -0.91
N LEU A 29 6.98 -9.54 -0.85
CA LEU A 29 6.51 -8.96 0.41
C LEU A 29 5.16 -9.50 0.86
N ALA A 30 4.53 -10.34 0.04
CA ALA A 30 3.15 -10.75 0.28
C ALA A 30 2.93 -11.38 1.66
N GLU A 31 3.89 -12.14 2.16
CA GLU A 31 3.77 -12.81 3.46
C GLU A 31 3.87 -11.84 4.64
N ARG A 32 4.42 -10.66 4.42
CA ARG A 32 4.63 -9.67 5.47
C ARG A 32 3.60 -8.54 5.44
N VAL A 33 2.67 -8.58 4.48
CA VAL A 33 1.64 -7.56 4.34
C VAL A 33 0.28 -8.16 4.67
N PHE A 34 -0.27 -7.75 5.80
CA PHE A 34 -1.55 -8.23 6.31
C PHE A 34 -2.19 -7.10 7.12
N PRO A 35 -3.50 -7.17 7.41
CA PRO A 35 -4.15 -6.12 8.19
C PRO A 35 -3.44 -5.92 9.53
N GLY A 36 -3.07 -4.67 9.80
CA GLY A 36 -2.32 -4.29 11.00
C GLY A 36 -0.81 -4.21 10.80
N SER A 37 -0.28 -4.69 9.67
CA SER A 37 1.15 -4.60 9.43
C SER A 37 1.58 -3.20 9.04
N MET A 38 2.85 -2.88 9.28
CA MET A 38 3.45 -1.61 8.89
C MET A 38 4.21 -1.77 7.59
N VAL A 39 4.06 -0.80 6.69
CA VAL A 39 4.73 -0.83 5.40
C VAL A 39 5.31 0.55 5.08
N LEU A 40 6.28 0.57 4.17
CA LEU A 40 6.79 1.81 3.59
C LEU A 40 6.18 1.97 2.20
N VAL A 41 5.59 3.12 1.95
CA VAL A 41 4.87 3.37 0.70
C VAL A 41 5.35 4.66 0.04
N PRO A 42 5.28 4.75 -1.31
CA PRO A 42 5.51 6.02 -1.99
C PRO A 42 4.32 6.94 -1.77
N PHE A 43 4.57 8.20 -1.41
CA PHE A 43 3.50 9.13 -1.12
C PHE A 43 3.84 10.53 -1.59
N GLY A 44 2.85 11.20 -2.19
CA GLY A 44 2.97 12.56 -2.63
C GLY A 44 3.86 12.74 -3.84
N ARG A 45 4.23 13.97 -4.12
CA ARG A 45 5.12 14.31 -5.22
C ARG A 45 6.51 13.75 -4.95
N GLY A 46 7.10 13.14 -5.97
CA GLY A 46 8.40 12.52 -5.84
C GLY A 46 8.39 11.18 -5.14
N SER A 47 7.22 10.65 -4.81
CA SER A 47 7.05 9.33 -4.21
C SER A 47 7.96 9.10 -3.01
N LYS A 48 7.95 10.04 -2.08
CA LYS A 48 8.75 9.94 -0.86
C LYS A 48 8.25 8.79 0.01
N ALA A 49 9.17 8.08 0.64
CA ALA A 49 8.81 6.96 1.50
C ALA A 49 8.12 7.45 2.77
N ARG A 50 6.98 6.85 3.08
CA ARG A 50 6.21 7.15 4.30
C ARG A 50 5.77 5.85 4.93
N MET A 51 5.69 5.84 6.25
CA MET A 51 5.14 4.71 6.98
C MET A 51 3.63 4.68 6.82
N ALA A 52 3.09 3.48 6.69
CA ALA A 52 1.65 3.29 6.58
C ALA A 52 1.24 2.04 7.34
N VAL A 53 -0.01 2.04 7.81
CA VAL A 53 -0.60 0.86 8.44
C VAL A 53 -1.57 0.24 7.45
N VAL A 54 -1.41 -1.06 7.20
CA VAL A 54 -2.31 -1.80 6.31
C VAL A 54 -3.61 -2.08 7.04
N LEU A 55 -4.74 -1.72 6.43
CA LEU A 55 -6.06 -1.97 6.99
C LEU A 55 -6.76 -3.14 6.31
N ALA A 56 -6.49 -3.36 5.03
CA ALA A 56 -7.09 -4.45 4.28
C ALA A 56 -6.17 -4.90 3.16
N VAL A 57 -6.26 -6.16 2.82
CA VAL A 57 -5.55 -6.75 1.69
C VAL A 57 -6.56 -7.50 0.84
N GLY A 58 -6.46 -7.38 -0.47
CA GLY A 58 -7.36 -8.07 -1.37
C GLY A 58 -6.72 -8.37 -2.70
N GLU A 59 -7.33 -9.26 -3.44
CA GLU A 59 -6.94 -9.56 -4.82
C GLU A 59 -7.84 -8.81 -5.77
N VAL A 60 -7.23 -8.28 -6.82
CA VAL A 60 -7.97 -7.67 -7.94
C VAL A 60 -7.43 -8.20 -9.24
N ASP A 61 -8.27 -8.22 -10.26
CA ASP A 61 -7.82 -8.54 -11.60
C ASP A 61 -6.94 -7.40 -12.13
N GLU A 62 -5.90 -7.75 -12.85
CA GLU A 62 -4.98 -6.77 -13.41
C GLU A 62 -5.71 -5.75 -14.28
N SER A 63 -6.75 -6.17 -14.98
CA SER A 63 -7.57 -5.28 -15.82
C SER A 63 -8.39 -4.28 -15.01
N ASP A 64 -8.65 -4.56 -13.73
CA ASP A 64 -9.43 -3.68 -12.84
C ASP A 64 -8.52 -2.80 -11.98
N THR A 65 -7.23 -2.80 -12.22
CA THR A 65 -6.26 -2.05 -11.43
C THR A 65 -6.36 -0.56 -11.75
N PRO A 66 -6.42 0.31 -10.74
CA PRO A 66 -6.44 1.75 -10.98
C PRO A 66 -5.20 2.22 -11.72
N LYS A 67 -5.37 3.21 -12.60
CA LYS A 67 -4.24 3.82 -13.28
C LYS A 67 -3.39 4.58 -12.28
N GLY A 68 -2.08 4.48 -12.45
CA GLY A 68 -1.16 5.17 -11.55
C GLY A 68 -0.98 4.47 -10.22
N LEU A 69 -1.44 3.23 -10.10
CA LEU A 69 -1.24 2.45 -8.88
C LEU A 69 0.26 2.31 -8.61
N LYS A 70 0.66 2.71 -7.41
CA LYS A 70 2.05 2.60 -6.98
C LYS A 70 2.26 1.32 -6.19
N THR A 71 3.50 0.85 -6.18
CA THR A 71 3.89 -0.35 -5.45
C THR A 71 4.52 0.06 -4.13
N LEU A 72 4.15 -0.61 -3.05
CA LEU A 72 4.78 -0.29 -1.76
C LEU A 72 6.25 -0.66 -1.77
N TYR A 73 7.06 0.05 -0.96
CA TYR A 73 8.51 -0.09 -1.00
C TYR A 73 9.00 -1.27 -0.16
N ASP A 74 8.42 -1.46 1.02
CA ASP A 74 8.91 -2.49 1.94
C ASP A 74 7.83 -2.79 2.98
N ALA A 75 8.02 -3.86 3.69
CA ALA A 75 7.14 -4.26 4.78
C ALA A 75 7.98 -4.60 6.00
N ALA A 76 7.43 -4.32 7.19
CA ALA A 76 8.11 -4.65 8.44
C ALA A 76 8.30 -6.16 8.55
N PRO A 77 9.43 -6.60 9.11
CA PRO A 77 9.70 -8.03 9.28
C PRO A 77 8.74 -8.70 10.25
#